data_77cb9d13db2e062a861e2450fe8e1459
#
_entry.id   77cb9d13db2e062a861e2450fe8e1459
#
_cell.length_a   1.000
_cell.length_b   1.000
_cell.length_c   1.000
_cell.angle_alpha   90.00
_cell.angle_beta   90.00
_cell.angle_gamma   90.00
#
_symmetry.space_group_name_H-M   'P 1'
#
loop_
_entity.id
_entity.type
_entity.pdbx_description
1 polymer ?
#
loop_
_entity_poly.entity_id
_entity_poly.type
_entity_poly.pdbx_seq_one_letter_code
_entity_poly.pdbx_strand_id
1 'polypeptide(L)'
;MLLSPRSDLLPRMFSSCAFCNASFDGDGGPSGLGVGRRIAFDEWKGRLWVVCPRCSRWNLTPFDDRLERIEAVARAASQGRVAASTEQVALIRWKRYDFVRVGKPPRVELATWRYGERLRNRRRERMKVVVPLTVAAIGLGIAANVAAGGGFGVMVWNVHRLADWVYLTMVGRRRVTLTEPPICAHCGSLMQLRARHVQHARIVPDRHADMAVVLNCPKCLQEGAHLTGSEAIQVLRQGLTYLNLARAGRRRAEDAAREVDQMGGADRLVHDIARRELTLRSLRPERGLALEMAVDERAEVEELERQWKEAEEIADIADGTLGTSTEVEEELRRLKNRGGDQPSG
;
A
#
# COMPACT_ATOMS: atom_id res chain seq x y z
N MET A 1 -10.46 -11.55 -50.19
CA MET A 1 -8.99 -11.72 -50.28
C MET A 1 -8.37 -10.67 -49.41
N LEU A 2 -8.27 -10.96 -48.09
CA LEU A 2 -7.75 -10.03 -47.08
C LEU A 2 -6.29 -10.39 -46.82
N LEU A 3 -5.41 -9.49 -47.20
CA LEU A 3 -3.97 -9.60 -47.01
C LEU A 3 -3.68 -9.55 -45.51
N SER A 4 -3.16 -10.66 -44.99
CA SER A 4 -2.58 -10.75 -43.65
C SER A 4 -1.36 -9.82 -43.55
N PRO A 5 -1.19 -8.98 -42.52
CA PRO A 5 0.00 -8.15 -42.39
C PRO A 5 1.21 -9.06 -42.10
N ARG A 6 2.21 -8.95 -42.96
CA ARG A 6 3.49 -9.63 -42.86
C ARG A 6 4.16 -9.26 -41.52
N SER A 7 4.30 -10.26 -40.67
CA SER A 7 5.00 -10.22 -39.38
C SER A 7 6.54 -10.37 -39.46
N ASP A 8 7.15 -10.14 -40.64
CA ASP A 8 8.51 -10.61 -40.92
C ASP A 8 9.58 -9.54 -41.05
N LEU A 9 9.40 -8.36 -40.48
CA LEU A 9 10.39 -7.26 -40.65
C LEU A 9 10.91 -6.67 -39.31
N LEU A 10 11.08 -7.51 -38.26
CA LEU A 10 11.87 -7.09 -37.11
C LEU A 10 13.26 -7.77 -37.20
N PRO A 11 14.37 -7.00 -37.17
CA PRO A 11 15.71 -7.56 -37.23
C PRO A 11 15.93 -8.53 -36.07
N ARG A 12 16.48 -9.72 -36.37
CA ARG A 12 16.90 -10.72 -35.39
C ARG A 12 17.99 -10.14 -34.52
N MET A 13 17.66 -9.70 -33.31
CA MET A 13 18.55 -8.92 -32.47
C MET A 13 19.66 -9.69 -31.77
N PHE A 14 19.45 -10.94 -31.49
CA PHE A 14 20.42 -11.84 -30.88
C PHE A 14 20.26 -13.23 -31.48
N SER A 15 21.22 -13.67 -32.26
CA SER A 15 21.26 -15.02 -32.76
C SER A 15 21.99 -15.97 -31.83
N SER A 16 22.88 -15.45 -30.95
CA SER A 16 23.73 -16.28 -30.11
C SER A 16 24.07 -15.65 -28.77
N CYS A 17 24.41 -16.51 -27.80
CA CYS A 17 24.89 -16.12 -26.49
C CYS A 17 26.29 -15.50 -26.58
N ALA A 18 26.48 -14.31 -26.00
CA ALA A 18 27.76 -13.62 -25.96
C ALA A 18 28.85 -14.37 -25.18
N PHE A 19 28.48 -15.36 -24.34
CA PHE A 19 29.42 -16.07 -23.47
C PHE A 19 29.79 -17.46 -23.98
N CYS A 20 28.86 -18.18 -24.59
CA CYS A 20 29.11 -19.57 -25.02
C CYS A 20 28.78 -19.82 -26.48
N ASN A 21 28.42 -18.79 -27.21
CA ASN A 21 28.07 -18.80 -28.64
C ASN A 21 26.94 -19.80 -29.04
N ALA A 22 26.14 -20.24 -28.07
CA ALA A 22 24.98 -21.08 -28.33
C ALA A 22 23.90 -20.24 -29.01
N SER A 23 23.29 -20.80 -30.08
CA SER A 23 22.17 -20.15 -30.78
C SER A 23 20.96 -19.98 -29.87
N PHE A 24 20.29 -18.84 -30.01
CA PHE A 24 19.00 -18.55 -29.39
C PHE A 24 17.82 -18.89 -30.31
N ASP A 25 18.06 -19.54 -31.44
CA ASP A 25 17.03 -19.94 -32.40
C ASP A 25 16.02 -20.88 -31.71
N GLY A 26 14.90 -20.31 -31.34
CA GLY A 26 13.75 -21.00 -30.81
C GLY A 26 12.49 -20.34 -31.29
N ASP A 27 11.50 -21.13 -31.66
CA ASP A 27 10.17 -20.74 -32.18
C ASP A 27 9.62 -19.49 -31.57
N GLY A 28 9.18 -18.54 -32.40
CA GLY A 28 8.70 -17.21 -32.09
C GLY A 28 8.00 -17.06 -30.74
N GLY A 29 8.64 -16.36 -29.84
CA GLY A 29 8.10 -15.97 -28.56
C GLY A 29 6.99 -14.93 -28.70
N PRO A 30 6.34 -14.53 -27.59
CA PRO A 30 5.40 -13.42 -27.62
C PRO A 30 6.13 -12.19 -28.18
N SER A 31 5.61 -11.64 -29.27
CA SER A 31 6.15 -10.47 -29.99
C SER A 31 7.44 -10.67 -30.80
N GLY A 32 7.66 -11.84 -31.42
CA GLY A 32 8.80 -12.03 -32.30
C GLY A 32 10.17 -12.03 -31.60
N LEU A 33 10.20 -12.16 -30.28
CA LEU A 33 11.42 -12.42 -29.51
C LEU A 33 11.87 -13.87 -29.82
N GLY A 34 12.60 -14.12 -30.89
CA GLY A 34 13.16 -15.41 -31.26
C GLY A 34 14.13 -16.00 -30.23
N VAL A 35 13.87 -15.89 -28.95
CA VAL A 35 14.86 -15.99 -27.91
C VAL A 35 14.35 -16.83 -26.77
N GLY A 36 15.00 -17.93 -26.55
CA GLY A 36 15.00 -18.77 -25.35
C GLY A 36 13.79 -18.80 -24.43
N ARG A 37 13.70 -19.82 -23.62
CA ARG A 37 12.59 -20.07 -22.70
C ARG A 37 12.54 -19.14 -21.48
N ARG A 38 13.66 -18.48 -21.13
CA ARG A 38 13.80 -17.63 -19.96
C ARG A 38 14.18 -16.21 -20.34
N ILE A 39 13.35 -15.27 -19.93
CA ILE A 39 13.53 -13.86 -20.21
C ILE A 39 13.47 -13.11 -18.87
N ALA A 40 14.50 -12.33 -18.57
CA ALA A 40 14.50 -11.44 -17.41
C ALA A 40 14.25 -10.00 -17.88
N PHE A 41 13.47 -9.25 -17.13
CA PHE A 41 13.14 -7.87 -17.47
C PHE A 41 13.04 -7.00 -16.21
N ASP A 42 13.45 -5.74 -16.36
CA ASP A 42 13.27 -4.67 -15.39
C ASP A 42 12.56 -3.52 -16.11
N GLU A 43 11.27 -3.41 -15.86
CA GLU A 43 10.41 -2.40 -16.50
C GLU A 43 10.81 -0.98 -16.10
N TRP A 44 11.23 -0.78 -14.84
CA TRP A 44 11.61 0.52 -14.30
C TRP A 44 12.93 1.06 -14.87
N LYS A 45 13.91 0.16 -15.05
CA LYS A 45 15.22 0.51 -15.59
C LYS A 45 15.32 0.31 -17.09
N GLY A 46 14.22 -0.08 -17.75
CA GLY A 46 14.20 -0.35 -19.17
C GLY A 46 15.20 -1.44 -19.58
N ARG A 47 15.38 -2.51 -18.82
CA ARG A 47 16.36 -3.57 -19.08
C ARG A 47 15.69 -4.87 -19.41
N LEU A 48 16.16 -5.51 -20.46
CA LEU A 48 15.68 -6.82 -20.94
C LEU A 48 16.88 -7.75 -21.14
N TRP A 49 16.83 -8.93 -20.54
CA TRP A 49 17.86 -9.95 -20.67
C TRP A 49 17.28 -11.25 -21.19
N VAL A 50 18.07 -11.93 -21.98
CA VAL A 50 17.82 -13.27 -22.41
C VAL A 50 18.75 -14.20 -21.66
N VAL A 51 18.17 -15.19 -20.97
CA VAL A 51 18.94 -16.19 -20.23
C VAL A 51 19.28 -17.34 -21.15
N CYS A 52 20.57 -17.57 -21.38
CA CYS A 52 21.04 -18.64 -22.26
C CYS A 52 20.64 -20.01 -21.69
N PRO A 53 19.99 -20.88 -22.47
CA PRO A 53 19.60 -22.22 -22.02
C PRO A 53 20.78 -23.13 -21.78
N ARG A 54 21.95 -22.87 -22.40
CA ARG A 54 23.15 -23.73 -22.29
C ARG A 54 24.03 -23.36 -21.10
N CYS A 55 24.36 -22.06 -20.93
CA CYS A 55 25.29 -21.60 -19.87
C CYS A 55 24.58 -20.83 -18.77
N SER A 56 23.27 -20.60 -18.82
CA SER A 56 22.45 -19.86 -17.85
C SER A 56 22.90 -18.42 -17.60
N ARG A 57 23.78 -17.85 -18.41
CA ARG A 57 24.20 -16.45 -18.31
C ARG A 57 23.18 -15.52 -18.96
N TRP A 58 23.09 -14.33 -18.42
CA TRP A 58 22.13 -13.29 -18.81
C TRP A 58 22.76 -12.42 -19.90
N ASN A 59 22.13 -12.34 -21.05
CA ASN A 59 22.56 -11.53 -22.18
C ASN A 59 21.64 -10.30 -22.27
N LEU A 60 22.21 -9.11 -22.09
CA LEU A 60 21.45 -7.84 -22.16
C LEU A 60 21.10 -7.55 -23.62
N THR A 61 19.84 -7.24 -23.91
CA THR A 61 19.40 -6.88 -25.27
C THR A 61 19.84 -5.45 -25.63
N PRO A 62 20.16 -5.15 -26.91
CA PRO A 62 20.47 -3.80 -27.37
C PRO A 62 19.33 -2.79 -27.12
N PHE A 63 19.67 -1.49 -27.18
CA PHE A 63 18.77 -0.42 -26.74
C PHE A 63 17.59 -0.17 -27.68
N ASP A 64 17.83 -0.26 -29.01
CA ASP A 64 16.90 0.26 -30.03
C ASP A 64 15.53 -0.42 -30.09
N ASP A 65 15.44 -1.71 -29.70
CA ASP A 65 14.18 -2.45 -29.69
C ASP A 65 13.65 -2.75 -28.27
N ARG A 66 14.27 -2.19 -27.27
CA ARG A 66 14.10 -2.63 -25.87
C ARG A 66 12.75 -2.22 -25.30
N LEU A 67 12.29 -0.99 -25.55
CA LEU A 67 11.09 -0.41 -24.93
C LEU A 67 9.81 -1.16 -25.35
N GLU A 68 9.57 -1.34 -26.64
CA GLU A 68 8.38 -2.05 -27.11
C GLU A 68 8.35 -3.50 -26.67
N ARG A 69 9.52 -4.15 -26.63
CA ARG A 69 9.65 -5.54 -26.19
C ARG A 69 9.48 -5.72 -24.71
N ILE A 70 9.95 -4.78 -23.89
CA ILE A 70 9.72 -4.80 -22.43
C ILE A 70 8.23 -4.75 -22.14
N GLU A 71 7.48 -3.84 -22.77
CA GLU A 71 6.04 -3.74 -22.59
C GLU A 71 5.32 -5.03 -23.02
N ALA A 72 5.76 -5.64 -24.11
CA ALA A 72 5.18 -6.91 -24.58
C ALA A 72 5.48 -8.06 -23.61
N VAL A 73 6.71 -8.13 -23.08
CA VAL A 73 7.12 -9.11 -22.06
C VAL A 73 6.37 -8.86 -20.75
N ALA A 74 6.27 -7.61 -20.28
CA ALA A 74 5.54 -7.24 -19.08
C ALA A 74 4.03 -7.60 -19.20
N ARG A 75 3.40 -7.32 -20.35
CA ARG A 75 2.01 -7.73 -20.64
C ARG A 75 1.86 -9.25 -20.65
N ALA A 76 2.78 -9.99 -21.23
CA ALA A 76 2.74 -11.46 -21.24
C ALA A 76 2.97 -12.00 -19.81
N ALA A 77 3.90 -11.43 -19.06
CA ALA A 77 4.19 -11.80 -17.67
C ALA A 77 2.98 -11.54 -16.76
N SER A 78 2.23 -10.45 -16.96
CA SER A 78 1.03 -10.12 -16.15
C SER A 78 -0.10 -11.18 -16.31
N GLN A 79 -0.11 -11.92 -17.41
CA GLN A 79 -1.03 -13.03 -17.65
C GLN A 79 -0.52 -14.36 -17.10
N GLY A 80 0.73 -14.41 -16.66
CA GLY A 80 1.39 -15.60 -16.15
C GLY A 80 1.04 -15.90 -14.69
N ARG A 81 1.41 -17.11 -14.26
CA ARG A 81 1.32 -17.52 -12.86
C ARG A 81 2.64 -17.22 -12.15
N VAL A 82 2.60 -16.44 -11.08
CA VAL A 82 3.76 -16.25 -10.19
C VAL A 82 4.08 -17.58 -9.51
N ALA A 83 5.25 -18.13 -9.79
CA ALA A 83 5.74 -19.38 -9.20
C ALA A 83 6.51 -19.13 -7.90
N ALA A 84 7.30 -18.07 -7.85
CA ALA A 84 8.00 -17.59 -6.67
C ALA A 84 8.21 -16.09 -6.79
N SER A 85 8.20 -15.36 -5.68
CA SER A 85 8.52 -13.94 -5.64
C SER A 85 9.18 -13.54 -4.35
N THR A 86 10.08 -12.57 -4.45
CA THR A 86 10.66 -11.79 -3.36
C THR A 86 10.29 -10.32 -3.58
N GLU A 87 10.74 -9.43 -2.73
CA GLU A 87 10.48 -7.99 -2.87
C GLU A 87 11.01 -7.40 -4.18
N GLN A 88 12.06 -7.99 -4.76
CA GLN A 88 12.73 -7.44 -5.94
C GLN A 88 12.80 -8.39 -7.14
N VAL A 89 12.46 -9.65 -6.98
CA VAL A 89 12.54 -10.64 -8.06
C VAL A 89 11.30 -11.53 -8.04
N ALA A 90 10.67 -11.73 -9.18
CA ALA A 90 9.58 -12.68 -9.34
C ALA A 90 9.83 -13.63 -10.51
N LEU A 91 9.59 -14.91 -10.29
CA LEU A 91 9.55 -15.94 -11.33
C LEU A 91 8.11 -16.16 -11.74
N ILE A 92 7.80 -15.89 -13.01
CA ILE A 92 6.46 -15.94 -13.58
C ILE A 92 6.47 -16.96 -14.70
N ARG A 93 5.56 -17.93 -14.64
CA ARG A 93 5.37 -18.95 -15.69
C ARG A 93 4.17 -18.60 -16.55
N TRP A 94 4.40 -18.47 -17.85
CA TRP A 94 3.35 -18.22 -18.82
C TRP A 94 3.54 -19.10 -20.07
N LYS A 95 2.60 -19.98 -20.31
CA LYS A 95 2.71 -21.00 -21.38
C LYS A 95 4.03 -21.78 -21.22
N ARG A 96 4.93 -21.70 -22.23
CA ARG A 96 6.26 -22.32 -22.22
C ARG A 96 7.39 -21.42 -21.75
N TYR A 97 7.08 -20.17 -21.36
CA TYR A 97 8.07 -19.17 -20.97
C TYR A 97 8.16 -19.02 -19.46
N ASP A 98 9.38 -18.86 -18.98
CA ASP A 98 9.70 -18.46 -17.63
C ASP A 98 10.18 -17.00 -17.69
N PHE A 99 9.39 -16.08 -17.14
CA PHE A 99 9.76 -14.68 -16.99
C PHE A 99 10.36 -14.45 -15.61
N VAL A 100 11.50 -13.77 -15.58
CA VAL A 100 12.12 -13.31 -14.33
C VAL A 100 11.99 -11.79 -14.28
N ARG A 101 11.05 -11.31 -13.51
CA ARG A 101 10.92 -9.87 -13.26
C ARG A 101 11.95 -9.46 -12.22
N VAL A 102 12.74 -8.43 -12.55
CA VAL A 102 13.75 -7.82 -11.68
C VAL A 102 13.29 -6.40 -11.35
N GLY A 103 13.52 -5.95 -10.13
CA GLY A 103 13.09 -4.64 -9.65
C GLY A 103 11.79 -4.66 -8.85
N LYS A 104 11.28 -3.49 -8.51
CA LYS A 104 10.08 -3.35 -7.69
C LYS A 104 8.86 -4.00 -8.38
N PRO A 105 8.05 -4.77 -7.64
CA PRO A 105 6.84 -5.35 -8.20
C PRO A 105 5.85 -4.24 -8.62
N PRO A 106 5.04 -4.47 -9.66
CA PRO A 106 3.94 -3.57 -9.95
C PRO A 106 3.02 -3.49 -8.72
N ARG A 107 2.45 -2.30 -8.46
CA ARG A 107 1.63 -2.06 -7.27
C ARG A 107 0.49 -3.04 -7.10
N VAL A 108 -0.10 -3.50 -8.20
CA VAL A 108 -1.18 -4.51 -8.18
C VAL A 108 -0.70 -5.83 -7.57
N GLU A 109 0.50 -6.29 -7.91
CA GLU A 109 1.08 -7.52 -7.36
C GLU A 109 1.47 -7.31 -5.89
N LEU A 110 2.12 -6.19 -5.58
CA LEU A 110 2.49 -5.81 -4.22
C LEU A 110 1.24 -5.67 -3.33
N ALA A 111 0.18 -5.04 -3.84
CA ALA A 111 -1.07 -4.88 -3.13
C ALA A 111 -1.74 -6.22 -2.85
N THR A 112 -1.75 -7.14 -3.81
CA THR A 112 -2.31 -8.49 -3.62
C THR A 112 -1.54 -9.28 -2.58
N TRP A 113 -0.22 -9.19 -2.58
CA TRP A 113 0.64 -9.87 -1.63
C TRP A 113 0.54 -9.22 -0.22
N ARG A 114 0.70 -7.92 -0.12
CA ARG A 114 0.75 -7.16 1.12
C ARG A 114 -0.60 -7.00 1.80
N TYR A 115 -1.61 -6.59 1.03
CA TYR A 115 -2.95 -6.33 1.55
C TYR A 115 -3.84 -7.57 1.52
N GLY A 116 -3.59 -8.52 0.63
CA GLY A 116 -4.38 -9.73 0.52
C GLY A 116 -4.38 -10.57 1.78
N GLU A 117 -3.28 -10.65 2.52
CA GLU A 117 -3.21 -11.34 3.80
C GLU A 117 -3.87 -10.53 4.92
N ARG A 118 -3.60 -9.22 5.01
CA ARG A 118 -4.27 -8.33 5.97
C ARG A 118 -5.78 -8.36 5.80
N LEU A 119 -6.28 -8.29 4.57
CA LEU A 119 -7.71 -8.34 4.28
C LEU A 119 -8.32 -9.71 4.61
N ARG A 120 -7.61 -10.80 4.33
CA ARG A 120 -8.04 -12.16 4.76
C ARG A 120 -8.11 -12.29 6.26
N ASN A 121 -7.12 -11.78 6.98
CA ASN A 121 -7.09 -11.82 8.44
C ASN A 121 -8.22 -10.97 9.03
N ARG A 122 -8.44 -9.75 8.53
CA ARG A 122 -9.60 -8.92 8.92
C ARG A 122 -10.93 -9.64 8.67
N ARG A 123 -11.07 -10.29 7.51
CA ARG A 123 -12.26 -11.08 7.20
C ARG A 123 -12.43 -12.27 8.15
N ARG A 124 -11.33 -12.97 8.47
CA ARG A 124 -11.37 -14.08 9.43
C ARG A 124 -11.80 -13.60 10.82
N GLU A 125 -11.23 -12.50 11.32
CA GLU A 125 -11.61 -11.92 12.61
C GLU A 125 -13.08 -11.49 12.64
N ARG A 126 -13.56 -10.87 11.57
CA ARG A 126 -14.99 -10.56 11.43
C ARG A 126 -15.84 -11.82 11.47
N MET A 127 -15.48 -12.86 10.73
CA MET A 127 -16.22 -14.10 10.67
C MET A 127 -16.26 -14.84 12.01
N LYS A 128 -15.21 -14.77 12.82
CA LYS A 128 -15.18 -15.33 14.18
C LYS A 128 -16.27 -14.74 15.09
N VAL A 129 -16.70 -13.52 14.85
CA VAL A 129 -17.75 -12.85 15.63
C VAL A 129 -19.09 -12.94 14.94
N VAL A 130 -19.15 -12.67 13.63
CA VAL A 130 -20.40 -12.59 12.87
C VAL A 130 -21.06 -13.97 12.74
N VAL A 131 -20.30 -15.04 12.50
CA VAL A 131 -20.87 -16.38 12.33
C VAL A 131 -21.56 -16.89 13.61
N PRO A 132 -20.89 -16.93 14.78
CA PRO A 132 -21.55 -17.39 15.99
C PRO A 132 -22.72 -16.50 16.40
N LEU A 133 -22.62 -15.18 16.21
CA LEU A 133 -23.71 -14.25 16.48
C LEU A 133 -24.91 -14.50 15.55
N THR A 134 -24.67 -14.80 14.29
CA THR A 134 -25.72 -15.16 13.32
C THR A 134 -26.38 -16.47 13.68
N VAL A 135 -25.58 -17.50 14.03
CA VAL A 135 -26.10 -18.82 14.45
C VAL A 135 -26.94 -18.70 15.72
N ALA A 136 -26.43 -17.96 16.72
CA ALA A 136 -27.17 -17.71 17.95
C ALA A 136 -28.51 -16.98 17.71
N ALA A 137 -28.50 -15.95 16.87
CA ALA A 137 -29.69 -15.19 16.52
C ALA A 137 -30.73 -16.02 15.73
N ILE A 138 -30.25 -16.90 14.82
CA ILE A 138 -31.12 -17.87 14.13
C ILE A 138 -31.71 -18.86 15.14
N GLY A 139 -30.91 -19.45 16.03
CA GLY A 139 -31.35 -20.37 17.05
C GLY A 139 -32.40 -19.77 17.97
N LEU A 140 -32.18 -18.53 18.45
CA LEU A 140 -33.17 -17.79 19.26
C LEU A 140 -34.42 -17.46 18.46
N GLY A 141 -34.31 -17.10 17.19
CA GLY A 141 -35.46 -16.86 16.31
C GLY A 141 -36.29 -18.11 16.07
N ILE A 142 -35.64 -19.27 15.90
CA ILE A 142 -36.32 -20.56 15.80
C ILE A 142 -37.09 -20.90 17.10
N ALA A 143 -36.40 -20.80 18.24
CA ALA A 143 -37.00 -21.09 19.55
C ALA A 143 -38.22 -20.18 19.85
N ALA A 144 -38.08 -18.88 19.60
CA ALA A 144 -39.15 -17.92 19.78
C ALA A 144 -40.36 -18.18 18.85
N ASN A 145 -40.10 -18.60 17.62
CA ASN A 145 -41.15 -18.89 16.63
C ASN A 145 -41.88 -20.19 16.93
N VAL A 146 -41.18 -21.23 17.38
CA VAL A 146 -41.80 -22.47 17.88
C VAL A 146 -42.70 -22.17 19.09
N ALA A 147 -42.24 -21.30 19.99
CA ALA A 147 -43.01 -20.90 21.17
C ALA A 147 -44.26 -20.06 20.83
N ALA A 148 -44.21 -19.27 19.74
CA ALA A 148 -45.28 -18.36 19.35
C ALA A 148 -46.27 -18.90 18.28
N GLY A 149 -46.06 -20.12 17.75
CA GLY A 149 -46.94 -20.77 16.76
C GLY A 149 -47.03 -20.07 15.39
N GLY A 150 -46.07 -19.21 15.02
CA GLY A 150 -46.16 -18.32 13.86
C GLY A 150 -45.07 -18.48 12.77
N GLY A 151 -45.44 -18.12 11.57
CA GLY A 151 -44.71 -18.39 10.31
C GLY A 151 -43.31 -17.80 10.17
N PHE A 152 -42.44 -18.60 9.63
CA PHE A 152 -40.97 -18.57 9.65
C PHE A 152 -40.25 -17.62 8.65
N GLY A 153 -40.98 -16.95 7.77
CA GLY A 153 -40.36 -16.47 6.51
C GLY A 153 -39.50 -15.19 6.57
N VAL A 154 -39.77 -14.27 7.48
CA VAL A 154 -39.23 -12.88 7.32
C VAL A 154 -38.01 -12.60 8.18
N MET A 155 -37.83 -13.31 9.29
CA MET A 155 -36.78 -12.96 10.25
C MET A 155 -35.36 -13.46 9.88
N VAL A 156 -35.26 -14.58 9.16
CA VAL A 156 -33.97 -15.21 8.82
C VAL A 156 -33.16 -14.38 7.78
N TRP A 157 -33.84 -13.68 6.88
CA TRP A 157 -33.20 -12.95 5.80
C TRP A 157 -32.32 -11.78 6.26
N ASN A 158 -32.58 -11.18 7.41
CA ASN A 158 -31.87 -10.01 7.90
C ASN A 158 -30.89 -10.27 9.06
N VAL A 159 -30.84 -11.49 9.58
CA VAL A 159 -30.01 -11.83 10.77
C VAL A 159 -28.53 -11.58 10.51
N HIS A 160 -28.03 -11.91 9.32
CA HIS A 160 -26.63 -11.63 8.95
C HIS A 160 -26.31 -10.13 8.91
N ARG A 161 -27.28 -9.29 8.52
CA ARG A 161 -27.14 -7.82 8.54
C ARG A 161 -27.09 -7.28 9.95
N LEU A 162 -27.88 -7.87 10.85
CA LEU A 162 -27.86 -7.52 12.26
C LEU A 162 -26.51 -7.89 12.90
N ALA A 163 -26.01 -9.09 12.64
CA ALA A 163 -24.70 -9.52 13.11
C ALA A 163 -23.57 -8.64 12.60
N ASP A 164 -23.60 -8.26 11.32
CA ASP A 164 -22.66 -7.31 10.73
C ASP A 164 -22.78 -5.92 11.37
N TRP A 165 -23.99 -5.44 11.60
CA TRP A 165 -24.22 -4.16 12.24
C TRP A 165 -23.69 -4.13 13.67
N VAL A 166 -23.93 -5.20 14.45
CA VAL A 166 -23.38 -5.35 15.81
C VAL A 166 -21.86 -5.32 15.78
N TYR A 167 -21.23 -6.11 14.89
CA TYR A 167 -19.79 -6.13 14.73
C TYR A 167 -19.21 -4.75 14.39
N LEU A 168 -19.77 -4.08 13.38
CA LEU A 168 -19.34 -2.73 12.96
C LEU A 168 -19.54 -1.71 14.08
N THR A 169 -20.63 -1.83 14.87
CA THR A 169 -20.87 -0.96 16.02
C THR A 169 -19.82 -1.16 17.11
N MET A 170 -19.45 -2.42 17.40
CA MET A 170 -18.42 -2.75 18.38
C MET A 170 -17.06 -2.19 17.94
N VAL A 171 -16.67 -2.43 16.70
CA VAL A 171 -15.38 -1.93 16.17
C VAL A 171 -15.38 -0.41 16.06
N GLY A 172 -16.50 0.18 15.66
CA GLY A 172 -16.65 1.65 15.55
C GLY A 172 -16.55 2.37 16.90
N ARG A 173 -16.76 1.68 18.01
CA ARG A 173 -16.56 2.22 19.38
C ARG A 173 -15.09 2.24 19.82
N ARG A 174 -14.17 1.57 19.10
CA ARG A 174 -12.75 1.59 19.44
C ARG A 174 -12.23 3.02 19.40
N ARG A 175 -11.44 3.38 20.40
CA ARG A 175 -10.81 4.71 20.47
C ARG A 175 -9.71 4.81 19.40
N VAL A 176 -9.62 5.98 18.80
CA VAL A 176 -8.48 6.35 17.96
C VAL A 176 -7.38 6.82 18.90
N THR A 177 -6.23 6.17 18.81
CA THR A 177 -5.06 6.52 19.62
C THR A 177 -4.31 7.64 18.92
N LEU A 178 -4.15 8.76 19.58
CA LEU A 178 -3.32 9.87 19.16
C LEU A 178 -2.33 10.16 20.30
N THR A 179 -1.19 10.69 19.97
CA THR A 179 -0.17 11.10 20.94
C THR A 179 -0.75 12.16 21.88
N GLU A 180 -1.41 13.15 21.28
CA GLU A 180 -2.15 14.18 22.01
C GLU A 180 -3.57 14.27 21.46
N PRO A 181 -4.60 14.09 22.31
CA PRO A 181 -5.97 14.22 21.85
C PRO A 181 -6.28 15.68 21.53
N PRO A 182 -6.80 15.99 20.33
CA PRO A 182 -7.02 17.36 19.90
C PRO A 182 -8.11 18.04 20.73
N ILE A 183 -7.96 19.33 20.94
CA ILE A 183 -8.96 20.20 21.57
C ILE A 183 -9.84 20.81 20.48
N CYS A 184 -11.14 20.78 20.68
CA CYS A 184 -12.07 21.37 19.75
C CYS A 184 -11.94 22.90 19.71
N ALA A 185 -11.66 23.46 18.55
CA ALA A 185 -11.52 24.91 18.36
C ALA A 185 -12.81 25.68 18.67
N HIS A 186 -13.98 25.02 18.53
CA HIS A 186 -15.28 25.68 18.73
C HIS A 186 -15.78 25.62 20.18
N CYS A 187 -15.71 24.47 20.84
CA CYS A 187 -16.26 24.31 22.20
C CYS A 187 -15.21 24.09 23.29
N GLY A 188 -13.92 24.12 22.98
CA GLY A 188 -12.81 23.95 23.92
C GLY A 188 -12.72 22.57 24.59
N SER A 189 -13.57 21.61 24.20
CA SER A 189 -13.56 20.28 24.82
C SER A 189 -12.53 19.36 24.19
N LEU A 190 -11.93 18.49 25.00
CA LEU A 190 -11.04 17.44 24.56
C LEU A 190 -11.80 16.45 23.66
N MET A 191 -11.30 16.21 22.45
CA MET A 191 -11.97 15.36 21.47
C MET A 191 -11.56 13.89 21.64
N GLN A 192 -12.41 13.11 22.28
CA GLN A 192 -12.22 11.66 22.34
C GLN A 192 -12.74 11.00 21.03
N LEU A 193 -11.83 10.84 20.09
CA LEU A 193 -12.15 10.29 18.79
C LEU A 193 -12.36 8.77 18.87
N ARG A 194 -13.35 8.30 18.13
CA ARG A 194 -13.60 6.87 17.89
C ARG A 194 -13.55 6.59 16.40
N ALA A 195 -13.26 5.37 16.01
CA ALA A 195 -13.15 4.97 14.61
C ALA A 195 -14.38 5.38 13.77
N ARG A 196 -15.58 5.29 14.35
CA ARG A 196 -16.82 5.75 13.69
C ARG A 196 -16.90 7.26 13.42
N HIS A 197 -16.19 8.09 14.19
CA HIS A 197 -16.20 9.54 13.98
C HIS A 197 -15.34 9.92 12.77
N VAL A 198 -14.26 9.18 12.54
CA VAL A 198 -13.34 9.42 11.42
C VAL A 198 -14.01 9.23 10.04
N GLN A 199 -15.08 8.43 9.94
CA GLN A 199 -15.83 8.32 8.67
C GLN A 199 -16.38 9.65 8.16
N HIS A 200 -16.60 10.62 9.04
CA HIS A 200 -17.09 11.96 8.72
C HIS A 200 -15.97 12.98 8.52
N ALA A 201 -14.71 12.55 8.67
CA ALA A 201 -13.56 13.40 8.40
C ALA A 201 -13.52 13.79 6.92
N ARG A 202 -13.04 15.01 6.65
CA ARG A 202 -12.73 15.51 5.31
C ARG A 202 -11.22 15.62 5.16
N ILE A 203 -10.73 15.31 3.98
CA ILE A 203 -9.35 15.58 3.60
C ILE A 203 -9.38 16.86 2.80
N VAL A 204 -8.60 17.84 3.22
CA VAL A 204 -8.51 19.15 2.55
C VAL A 204 -7.05 19.44 2.19
N PRO A 205 -6.79 20.25 1.15
CA PRO A 205 -5.44 20.68 0.84
C PRO A 205 -4.94 21.61 1.95
N ASP A 206 -3.67 21.48 2.30
CA ASP A 206 -3.00 22.37 3.26
C ASP A 206 -1.85 23.11 2.56
N ARG A 207 -1.50 24.31 3.08
CA ARG A 207 -0.44 25.14 2.49
C ARG A 207 0.98 24.72 2.91
N HIS A 208 1.09 24.09 4.06
CA HIS A 208 2.37 23.72 4.69
C HIS A 208 2.58 22.20 4.70
N ALA A 209 1.50 21.44 4.58
CA ALA A 209 1.52 19.99 4.45
C ALA A 209 0.73 19.59 3.21
N ASP A 210 1.05 18.45 2.61
CA ASP A 210 0.35 17.96 1.41
C ASP A 210 -1.16 17.84 1.61
N MET A 211 -1.59 17.57 2.85
CA MET A 211 -2.99 17.43 3.22
C MET A 211 -3.21 17.75 4.70
N ALA A 212 -4.43 18.17 5.02
CA ALA A 212 -4.96 18.21 6.38
C ALA A 212 -6.22 17.35 6.49
N VAL A 213 -6.47 16.83 7.67
CA VAL A 213 -7.68 16.08 8.01
C VAL A 213 -8.53 16.91 8.95
N VAL A 214 -9.71 17.29 8.49
CA VAL A 214 -10.69 18.05 9.25
C VAL A 214 -11.64 17.09 9.95
N LEU A 215 -11.71 17.18 11.27
CA LEU A 215 -12.51 16.32 12.12
C LEU A 215 -13.65 17.11 12.77
N ASN A 216 -14.85 16.55 12.75
CA ASN A 216 -15.97 17.10 13.49
C ASN A 216 -15.89 16.71 14.97
N CYS A 217 -16.15 17.65 15.84
CA CYS A 217 -16.19 17.41 17.28
C CYS A 217 -17.37 16.48 17.63
N PRO A 218 -17.12 15.37 18.36
CA PRO A 218 -18.20 14.47 18.75
C PRO A 218 -19.23 15.10 19.70
N LYS A 219 -18.88 16.24 20.35
CA LYS A 219 -19.73 16.89 21.36
C LYS A 219 -20.57 18.00 20.75
N CYS A 220 -19.97 18.93 20.02
CA CYS A 220 -20.70 20.07 19.45
C CYS A 220 -21.08 19.88 17.97
N LEU A 221 -20.61 18.82 17.31
CA LEU A 221 -20.84 18.44 15.92
C LEU A 221 -20.30 19.44 14.87
N GLN A 222 -19.61 20.49 15.33
CA GLN A 222 -18.94 21.45 14.44
C GLN A 222 -17.53 21.00 14.07
N GLU A 223 -16.91 21.66 13.11
CA GLU A 223 -15.50 21.44 12.79
C GLU A 223 -14.64 21.70 14.03
N GLY A 224 -13.97 20.69 14.53
CA GLY A 224 -13.33 20.73 15.85
C GLY A 224 -11.82 20.75 15.80
N ALA A 225 -11.19 20.07 14.85
CA ALA A 225 -9.75 20.00 14.75
C ALA A 225 -9.28 19.85 13.30
N HIS A 226 -8.15 20.48 13.01
CA HIS A 226 -7.40 20.32 11.77
C HIS A 226 -6.09 19.61 12.13
N LEU A 227 -5.90 18.40 11.62
CA LEU A 227 -4.70 17.60 11.83
C LEU A 227 -3.86 17.57 10.56
N THR A 228 -2.55 17.72 10.70
CA THR A 228 -1.58 17.68 9.59
C THR A 228 -0.48 16.66 9.88
N GLY A 229 0.34 16.34 8.88
CA GLY A 229 1.51 15.48 9.07
C GLY A 229 1.19 14.10 9.65
N SER A 230 2.01 13.63 10.57
CA SER A 230 1.94 12.29 11.17
C SER A 230 0.63 12.03 11.92
N GLU A 231 0.05 13.03 12.56
CA GLU A 231 -1.24 12.88 13.26
C GLU A 231 -2.40 12.63 12.28
N ALA A 232 -2.42 13.36 11.15
CA ALA A 232 -3.38 13.13 10.08
C ALA A 232 -3.29 11.70 9.53
N ILE A 233 -2.06 11.24 9.27
CA ILE A 233 -1.79 9.87 8.81
C ILE A 233 -2.25 8.85 9.84
N GLN A 234 -1.97 9.06 11.11
CA GLN A 234 -2.35 8.15 12.19
C GLN A 234 -3.88 8.01 12.33
N VAL A 235 -4.61 9.13 12.25
CA VAL A 235 -6.08 9.14 12.28
C VAL A 235 -6.66 8.44 11.06
N LEU A 236 -6.13 8.74 9.87
CA LEU A 236 -6.58 8.13 8.63
C LEU A 236 -6.36 6.61 8.62
N ARG A 237 -5.20 6.12 9.04
CA ARG A 237 -4.91 4.68 9.13
C ARG A 237 -5.94 3.94 9.98
N GLN A 238 -6.25 4.48 11.17
CA GLN A 238 -7.20 3.86 12.09
C GLN A 238 -8.64 3.94 11.58
N GLY A 239 -9.02 5.10 11.01
CA GLY A 239 -10.37 5.34 10.49
C GLY A 239 -10.67 4.59 9.21
N LEU A 240 -9.73 4.55 8.26
CA LEU A 240 -9.88 3.83 6.98
C LEU A 240 -9.94 2.32 7.21
N THR A 241 -9.15 1.80 8.17
CA THR A 241 -9.25 0.40 8.59
C THR A 241 -10.66 0.04 9.01
N TYR A 242 -11.32 0.88 9.81
CA TYR A 242 -12.71 0.67 10.20
C TYR A 242 -13.68 0.76 9.01
N LEU A 243 -13.53 1.79 8.18
CA LEU A 243 -14.39 2.06 7.04
C LEU A 243 -14.35 0.92 6.01
N ASN A 244 -13.18 0.33 5.81
CA ASN A 244 -12.94 -0.72 4.84
C ASN A 244 -13.18 -2.15 5.38
N LEU A 245 -13.49 -2.34 6.68
CA LEU A 245 -13.74 -3.65 7.28
C LEU A 245 -14.80 -4.47 6.55
N ALA A 246 -15.90 -3.83 6.15
CA ALA A 246 -17.00 -4.50 5.44
C ALA A 246 -16.77 -4.59 3.92
N ARG A 247 -15.79 -3.85 3.39
CA ARG A 247 -15.58 -3.62 1.96
C ARG A 247 -14.44 -4.41 1.37
N ALA A 248 -13.62 -5.07 2.21
CA ALA A 248 -12.37 -5.71 1.82
C ALA A 248 -12.55 -7.06 1.11
N GLY A 249 -12.06 -7.16 -0.13
CA GLY A 249 -11.95 -8.39 -0.90
C GLY A 249 -10.74 -8.34 -1.85
N ARG A 250 -10.20 -9.50 -2.24
CA ARG A 250 -9.00 -9.57 -3.11
C ARG A 250 -9.16 -8.77 -4.40
N ARG A 251 -10.27 -8.94 -5.11
CA ARG A 251 -10.54 -8.20 -6.36
C ARG A 251 -10.57 -6.69 -6.13
N ARG A 252 -11.14 -6.23 -5.02
CA ARG A 252 -11.18 -4.81 -4.67
C ARG A 252 -9.80 -4.24 -4.32
N ALA A 253 -8.90 -5.07 -3.75
CA ALA A 253 -7.52 -4.67 -3.53
C ALA A 253 -6.77 -4.46 -4.85
N GLU A 254 -7.00 -5.34 -5.84
CA GLU A 254 -6.46 -5.20 -7.19
C GLU A 254 -7.03 -3.97 -7.91
N ASP A 255 -8.33 -3.70 -7.76
CA ASP A 255 -8.99 -2.52 -8.34
C ASP A 255 -8.49 -1.23 -7.67
N ALA A 256 -8.33 -1.23 -6.36
CA ALA A 256 -7.78 -0.11 -5.61
C ALA A 256 -6.32 0.20 -6.01
N ALA A 257 -5.49 -0.82 -6.16
CA ALA A 257 -4.12 -0.64 -6.60
C ALA A 257 -4.04 -0.09 -8.04
N ARG A 258 -4.91 -0.57 -8.94
CA ARG A 258 -5.04 -0.01 -10.29
C ARG A 258 -5.48 1.46 -10.27
N GLU A 259 -6.38 1.85 -9.37
CA GLU A 259 -6.80 3.25 -9.22
C GLU A 259 -5.62 4.13 -8.78
N VAL A 260 -4.78 3.67 -7.83
CA VAL A 260 -3.55 4.38 -7.44
C VAL A 260 -2.59 4.55 -8.62
N ASP A 261 -2.39 3.49 -9.42
CA ASP A 261 -1.51 3.55 -10.60
C ASP A 261 -2.06 4.49 -11.68
N GLN A 262 -3.37 4.45 -11.96
CA GLN A 262 -4.04 5.33 -12.93
C GLN A 262 -3.94 6.81 -12.52
N MET A 263 -3.97 7.10 -11.22
CA MET A 263 -3.77 8.46 -10.71
C MET A 263 -2.30 8.91 -10.74
N GLY A 264 -1.37 8.00 -11.07
CA GLY A 264 0.06 8.30 -11.12
C GLY A 264 0.74 8.28 -9.76
N GLY A 265 0.17 7.58 -8.78
CA GLY A 265 0.78 7.34 -7.48
C GLY A 265 -0.08 7.72 -6.29
N ALA A 266 0.40 7.34 -5.10
CA ALA A 266 -0.27 7.56 -3.82
C ALA A 266 -0.52 9.05 -3.55
N ASP A 267 0.50 9.89 -3.78
CA ASP A 267 0.43 11.34 -3.50
C ASP A 267 -0.59 12.04 -4.38
N ARG A 268 -0.63 11.70 -5.68
CA ARG A 268 -1.62 12.27 -6.60
C ARG A 268 -3.05 11.86 -6.25
N LEU A 269 -3.24 10.62 -5.81
CA LEU A 269 -4.55 10.15 -5.33
C LEU A 269 -5.01 10.94 -4.10
N VAL A 270 -4.14 11.10 -3.10
CA VAL A 270 -4.43 11.86 -1.89
C VAL A 270 -4.74 13.32 -2.23
N HIS A 271 -3.93 13.94 -3.10
CA HIS A 271 -4.14 15.31 -3.55
C HIS A 271 -5.48 15.50 -4.30
N ASP A 272 -5.87 14.56 -5.18
CA ASP A 272 -7.16 14.61 -5.87
C ASP A 272 -8.34 14.50 -4.89
N ILE A 273 -8.23 13.65 -3.88
CA ILE A 273 -9.25 13.53 -2.83
C ILE A 273 -9.33 14.81 -2.00
N ALA A 274 -8.17 15.38 -1.62
CA ALA A 274 -8.09 16.62 -0.86
C ALA A 274 -8.70 17.80 -1.63
N ARG A 275 -8.37 17.96 -2.91
CA ARG A 275 -8.93 19.04 -3.76
C ARG A 275 -10.44 18.99 -3.90
N ARG A 276 -11.04 17.82 -3.80
CA ARG A 276 -12.50 17.64 -3.89
C ARG A 276 -13.19 17.75 -2.53
N GLU A 277 -12.43 17.91 -1.45
CA GLU A 277 -12.92 18.02 -0.07
C GLU A 277 -13.92 16.90 0.30
N LEU A 278 -13.66 15.69 -0.18
CA LEU A 278 -14.57 14.58 0.00
C LEU A 278 -14.52 14.07 1.45
N THR A 279 -15.69 13.74 1.98
CA THR A 279 -15.75 13.00 3.25
C THR A 279 -15.35 11.55 3.03
N LEU A 280 -14.69 10.93 3.99
CA LEU A 280 -14.26 9.54 3.87
C LEU A 280 -15.43 8.58 3.64
N ARG A 281 -16.60 8.89 4.20
CA ARG A 281 -17.82 8.10 4.01
C ARG A 281 -18.35 8.14 2.58
N SER A 282 -18.16 9.25 1.86
CA SER A 282 -18.63 9.42 0.48
C SER A 282 -17.76 8.72 -0.56
N LEU A 283 -16.57 8.25 -0.17
CA LEU A 283 -15.68 7.54 -1.08
C LEU A 283 -16.27 6.20 -1.51
N ARG A 284 -16.15 5.89 -2.81
CA ARG A 284 -16.45 4.55 -3.31
C ARG A 284 -15.58 3.52 -2.60
N PRO A 285 -16.02 2.26 -2.45
CA PRO A 285 -15.27 1.24 -1.72
C PRO A 285 -13.84 1.03 -2.22
N GLU A 286 -13.65 1.04 -3.54
CA GLU A 286 -12.34 0.87 -4.19
C GLU A 286 -11.42 2.05 -3.87
N ARG A 287 -11.96 3.27 -3.95
CA ARG A 287 -11.24 4.51 -3.66
C ARG A 287 -10.90 4.66 -2.17
N GLY A 288 -11.80 4.22 -1.28
CA GLY A 288 -11.52 4.17 0.15
C GLY A 288 -10.38 3.20 0.49
N LEU A 289 -10.30 2.07 -0.21
CA LEU A 289 -9.21 1.11 -0.05
C LEU A 289 -7.92 1.61 -0.70
N ALA A 290 -8.00 2.28 -1.86
CA ALA A 290 -6.86 2.94 -2.51
C ALA A 290 -6.25 4.02 -1.60
N LEU A 291 -7.10 4.81 -0.92
CA LEU A 291 -6.65 5.79 0.06
C LEU A 291 -5.98 5.11 1.28
N GLU A 292 -6.53 4.00 1.78
CA GLU A 292 -5.89 3.24 2.87
C GLU A 292 -4.48 2.77 2.45
N MET A 293 -4.33 2.25 1.22
CA MET A 293 -3.03 1.85 0.69
C MET A 293 -2.06 3.03 0.58
N ALA A 294 -2.52 4.16 0.08
CA ALA A 294 -1.71 5.36 -0.06
C ALA A 294 -1.23 5.92 1.29
N VAL A 295 -2.12 5.93 2.28
CA VAL A 295 -1.81 6.39 3.64
C VAL A 295 -0.85 5.42 4.35
N ASP A 296 -1.02 4.11 4.16
CA ASP A 296 -0.09 3.10 4.70
C ASP A 296 1.30 3.22 4.04
N GLU A 297 1.37 3.45 2.72
CA GLU A 297 2.64 3.66 2.01
C GLU A 297 3.39 4.89 2.56
N ARG A 298 2.69 6.00 2.77
CA ARG A 298 3.28 7.21 3.38
C ARG A 298 3.80 6.95 4.80
N ALA A 299 3.01 6.31 5.63
CA ALA A 299 3.41 6.01 7.00
C ALA A 299 4.66 5.12 7.07
N GLU A 300 4.86 4.24 6.09
CA GLU A 300 6.05 3.40 6.02
C GLU A 300 7.28 4.16 5.52
N VAL A 301 7.08 5.08 4.57
CA VAL A 301 8.18 5.96 4.12
C VAL A 301 8.65 6.83 5.28
N GLU A 302 7.72 7.47 6.01
CA GLU A 302 8.06 8.28 7.20
C GLU A 302 8.80 7.46 8.28
N GLU A 303 8.34 6.23 8.52
CA GLU A 303 8.99 5.34 9.48
C GLU A 303 10.40 4.92 9.04
N LEU A 304 10.58 4.61 7.75
CA LEU A 304 11.89 4.29 7.17
C LEU A 304 12.84 5.49 7.23
N GLU A 305 12.34 6.70 6.93
CA GLU A 305 13.14 7.93 7.03
C GLU A 305 13.56 8.19 8.48
N ARG A 306 12.67 7.97 9.44
CA ARG A 306 12.98 8.08 10.86
C ARG A 306 14.07 7.08 11.29
N GLN A 307 13.91 5.80 10.89
CA GLN A 307 14.90 4.76 11.18
C GLN A 307 16.24 5.04 10.51
N TRP A 308 16.22 5.61 9.31
CA TRP A 308 17.44 6.01 8.62
C TRP A 308 18.17 7.13 9.39
N LYS A 309 17.47 8.18 9.80
CA LYS A 309 18.04 9.26 10.62
C LYS A 309 18.62 8.74 11.95
N GLU A 310 17.88 7.88 12.64
CA GLU A 310 18.37 7.24 13.86
C GLU A 310 19.65 6.43 13.61
N ALA A 311 19.71 5.70 12.46
CA ALA A 311 20.91 4.95 12.10
C ALA A 311 22.10 5.84 11.74
N GLU A 312 21.86 6.97 11.05
CA GLU A 312 22.89 7.98 10.77
C GLU A 312 23.43 8.60 12.07
N GLU A 313 22.54 9.00 13.00
CA GLU A 313 22.94 9.53 14.31
C GLU A 313 23.79 8.52 15.10
N ILE A 314 23.42 7.23 15.08
CA ILE A 314 24.21 6.17 15.72
C ILE A 314 25.57 6.01 15.04
N ALA A 315 25.63 6.06 13.72
CA ALA A 315 26.86 5.96 12.97
C ALA A 315 27.78 7.16 13.26
N ASP A 316 27.24 8.37 13.30
CA ASP A 316 27.98 9.59 13.65
C ASP A 316 28.53 9.55 15.08
N ILE A 317 27.77 8.99 16.03
CA ILE A 317 28.25 8.75 17.41
C ILE A 317 29.42 7.73 17.38
N ALA A 318 29.27 6.64 16.63
CA ALA A 318 30.28 5.59 16.53
C ALA A 318 31.59 6.09 15.88
N ASP A 319 31.47 6.94 14.88
CA ASP A 319 32.60 7.55 14.19
C ASP A 319 33.20 8.75 14.97
N GLY A 320 32.61 9.11 16.12
CA GLY A 320 33.08 10.22 16.96
C GLY A 320 32.81 11.61 16.38
N THR A 321 32.01 11.70 15.31
CA THR A 321 31.71 12.97 14.62
C THR A 321 30.65 13.80 15.33
N LEU A 322 29.76 13.19 16.09
CA LEU A 322 28.77 13.87 16.94
C LEU A 322 29.38 14.56 18.19
N GLY A 323 30.66 14.32 18.46
CA GLY A 323 31.38 14.97 19.57
C GLY A 323 31.90 16.36 19.25
N THR A 324 31.82 16.81 18.02
CA THR A 324 32.42 18.08 17.56
C THR A 324 31.38 18.97 16.88
N SER A 325 30.18 19.09 17.44
CA SER A 325 29.42 20.27 17.07
C SER A 325 30.21 21.50 17.61
N THR A 326 30.52 22.41 16.70
CA THR A 326 31.21 23.69 17.00
C THR A 326 30.63 24.38 18.22
N GLU A 327 29.36 24.17 18.54
CA GLU A 327 28.67 24.66 19.73
C GLU A 327 29.17 24.01 21.04
N VAL A 328 29.39 22.69 21.05
CA VAL A 328 29.88 21.95 22.23
C VAL A 328 31.36 22.28 22.48
N GLU A 329 32.17 22.40 21.43
CA GLU A 329 33.56 22.86 21.56
C GLU A 329 33.67 24.31 22.01
N GLU A 330 32.80 25.20 21.54
CA GLU A 330 32.74 26.58 22.04
C GLU A 330 32.27 26.65 23.47
N GLU A 331 31.30 25.87 23.89
CA GLU A 331 30.82 25.81 25.26
C GLU A 331 31.88 25.22 26.20
N LEU A 332 32.58 24.16 25.80
CA LEU A 332 33.72 23.60 26.52
C LEU A 332 34.90 24.60 26.61
N ARG A 333 35.19 25.37 25.57
CA ARG A 333 36.17 26.47 25.61
C ARG A 333 35.73 27.56 26.58
N ARG A 334 34.47 27.96 26.57
CA ARG A 334 33.91 28.95 27.50
C ARG A 334 34.01 28.48 28.96
N LEU A 335 33.73 27.21 29.24
CA LEU A 335 33.83 26.62 30.54
C LEU A 335 35.30 26.48 31.00
N LYS A 336 36.23 26.08 30.13
CA LYS A 336 37.67 26.06 30.43
C LYS A 336 38.25 27.45 30.72
N ASN A 337 37.83 28.47 29.99
CA ASN A 337 38.26 29.83 30.20
C ASN A 337 37.67 30.46 31.51
N ARG A 338 36.47 30.03 31.94
CA ARG A 338 35.89 30.42 33.23
C ARG A 338 36.54 29.74 34.44
N GLY A 339 37.11 28.54 34.25
CA GLY A 339 37.77 27.80 35.34
C GLY A 339 39.23 28.20 35.56
N GLY A 340 39.82 29.07 34.69
CA GLY A 340 41.21 29.56 34.80
C GLY A 340 41.40 30.83 35.60
N ASP A 341 40.32 31.51 35.98
CA ASP A 341 40.38 32.76 36.73
C ASP A 341 39.99 32.57 38.22
N GLN A 342 40.60 31.61 38.89
CA GLN A 342 40.64 31.68 40.35
C GLN A 342 41.94 32.30 40.80
N PRO A 343 41.96 33.49 41.36
CA PRO A 343 43.16 34.06 41.99
C PRO A 343 43.50 33.22 43.20
N SER A 344 44.73 32.68 43.20
CA SER A 344 45.40 32.14 44.35
C SER A 344 45.62 33.30 45.33
N GLY A 345 44.82 33.33 46.42
CA GLY A 345 45.00 34.14 47.60
C GLY A 345 45.39 33.27 48.76
#